data_c943e7a7424e4b3b4790d24a496b7ab8
#
_entry.id   c943e7a7424e4b3b4790d24a496b7ab8
#
_cell.length_a   1.000
_cell.length_b   1.000
_cell.length_c   1.000
_cell.angle_alpha   90.00
_cell.angle_beta   90.00
_cell.angle_gamma   90.00
#
_symmetry.space_group_name_H-M   'P 1'
#
loop_
_entity.id
_entity.type
_entity.pdbx_description
1 polymer ?
#
loop_
_entity_poly.entity_id
_entity_poly.type
_entity_poly.pdbx_seq_one_letter_code
_entity_poly.pdbx_strand_id
1 'polypeptide(L)'
;MIITISGALGSGKSTVAKILVRKFNLKHYSTGDFMREISAKRGVTLLELSKLAETDKSIDKELDERQIKLGKEEDDFIIDARLGGHFIPNSVKIFLD
;
A
#
# COMPACT_ATOMS: atom_id res chain seq x y z
N MET A 1 -6.80 -13.43 6.14
CA MET A 1 -7.67 -12.30 5.75
C MET A 1 -6.83 -11.17 5.18
N ILE A 2 -7.17 -10.72 4.00
CA ILE A 2 -6.51 -9.58 3.36
C ILE A 2 -7.53 -8.46 3.25
N ILE A 3 -7.15 -7.27 3.73
CA ILE A 3 -8.01 -6.09 3.66
C ILE A 3 -7.26 -5.00 2.91
N THR A 4 -7.92 -4.38 1.94
CA THR A 4 -7.39 -3.18 1.27
C THR A 4 -8.25 -1.99 1.63
N ILE A 5 -7.62 -0.92 2.11
CA ILE A 5 -8.29 0.34 2.41
C ILE A 5 -7.84 1.38 1.42
N SER A 6 -8.79 2.01 0.76
CA SER A 6 -8.56 3.10 -0.19
C SER A 6 -9.35 4.32 0.23
N GLY A 7 -8.90 5.50 -0.15
CA GLY A 7 -9.58 6.73 0.16
C GLY A 7 -8.65 7.93 0.10
N ALA A 8 -9.24 9.13 0.18
CA ALA A 8 -8.50 10.37 0.14
C ALA A 8 -7.80 10.65 1.47
N LEU A 9 -6.80 11.54 1.44
CA LEU A 9 -6.19 12.05 2.65
C LEU A 9 -7.26 12.73 3.52
N GLY A 10 -7.20 12.47 4.82
CA GLY A 10 -8.16 13.03 5.75
C GLY A 10 -9.47 12.27 5.87
N SER A 11 -9.61 11.13 5.19
CA SER A 11 -10.81 10.29 5.25
C SER A 11 -10.89 9.37 6.47
N GLY A 12 -9.85 9.36 7.30
CA GLY A 12 -9.79 8.47 8.46
C GLY A 12 -9.23 7.09 8.18
N LYS A 13 -8.58 6.88 7.03
CA LYS A 13 -7.98 5.59 6.67
C LYS A 13 -7.06 5.03 7.74
N SER A 14 -6.16 5.85 8.26
CA SER A 14 -5.19 5.41 9.26
C SER A 14 -5.87 4.94 10.55
N THR A 15 -6.92 5.64 10.98
CA THR A 15 -7.67 5.28 12.17
C THR A 15 -8.37 3.93 11.99
N VAL A 16 -9.05 3.76 10.87
CA VAL A 16 -9.75 2.51 10.54
C VAL A 16 -8.75 1.35 10.43
N ALA A 17 -7.61 1.58 9.77
CA ALA A 17 -6.56 0.58 9.63
C ALA A 17 -6.05 0.10 11.00
N LYS A 18 -5.79 1.02 11.92
CA LYS A 18 -5.32 0.69 13.27
C LYS A 18 -6.33 -0.15 14.04
N ILE A 19 -7.61 0.18 13.92
CA ILE A 19 -8.68 -0.58 14.58
C ILE A 19 -8.72 -2.02 14.04
N LEU A 20 -8.66 -2.17 12.73
CA LEU A 20 -8.71 -3.48 12.09
C LEU A 20 -7.47 -4.33 12.40
N VAL A 21 -6.30 -3.71 12.43
CA VAL A 21 -5.06 -4.39 12.82
C VAL A 21 -5.19 -5.01 14.21
N ARG A 22 -5.73 -4.27 15.16
CA ARG A 22 -5.93 -4.78 16.52
C ARG A 22 -6.99 -5.86 16.59
N LYS A 23 -8.13 -5.62 15.93
CA LYS A 23 -9.28 -6.51 16.00
C LYS A 23 -9.01 -7.88 15.38
N PHE A 24 -8.30 -7.91 14.26
CA PHE A 24 -8.06 -9.15 13.51
C PHE A 24 -6.61 -9.62 13.56
N ASN A 25 -5.77 -8.96 14.36
CA ASN A 25 -4.34 -9.29 14.48
C ASN A 25 -3.64 -9.35 13.13
N LEU A 26 -3.75 -8.27 12.35
CA LEU A 26 -3.19 -8.17 11.01
C LEU A 26 -1.87 -7.38 11.00
N LYS A 27 -1.01 -7.64 10.02
CA LYS A 27 0.12 -6.77 9.72
C LYS A 27 -0.40 -5.58 8.92
N HIS A 28 0.25 -4.43 9.08
CA HIS A 28 -0.12 -3.20 8.38
C HIS A 28 0.95 -2.79 7.38
N TYR A 29 0.55 -2.59 6.14
CA TYR A 29 1.41 -2.08 5.08
C TYR A 29 0.78 -0.84 4.45
N SER A 30 1.60 0.08 3.96
CA SER A 30 1.12 1.26 3.24
C SER A 30 1.96 1.46 1.97
N THR A 31 1.42 2.24 1.03
CA THR A 31 2.16 2.62 -0.17
C THR A 31 3.45 3.35 0.19
N GLY A 32 3.44 4.17 1.25
CA GLY A 32 4.63 4.84 1.75
C GLY A 32 5.74 3.88 2.17
N ASP A 33 5.39 2.73 2.75
CA ASP A 33 6.36 1.72 3.13
C ASP A 33 7.06 1.15 1.89
N PHE A 34 6.32 0.89 0.83
CA PHE A 34 6.88 0.37 -0.42
C PHE A 34 7.71 1.43 -1.14
N MET A 35 7.30 2.69 -1.09
CA MET A 35 8.10 3.79 -1.65
C MET A 35 9.45 3.90 -0.94
N ARG A 36 9.48 3.78 0.38
CA ARG A 36 10.73 3.80 1.15
C ARG A 36 11.62 2.61 0.80
N GLU A 37 11.03 1.44 0.62
CA GLU A 37 11.76 0.23 0.21
C GLU A 37 12.41 0.43 -1.16
N ILE A 38 11.67 0.98 -2.12
CA ILE A 38 12.18 1.24 -3.49
C ILE A 38 13.26 2.31 -3.47
N SER A 39 13.09 3.38 -2.69
CA SER A 39 14.10 4.44 -2.60
C SER A 39 15.42 3.92 -2.04
N ALA A 40 15.36 3.07 -1.03
CA ALA A 40 16.56 2.45 -0.46
C ALA A 40 17.24 1.54 -1.48
N LYS A 41 16.47 0.76 -2.22
CA LYS A 41 16.99 -0.14 -3.25
C LYS A 41 17.66 0.61 -4.40
N ARG A 42 17.12 1.77 -4.79
CA ARG A 42 17.67 2.60 -5.86
C ARG A 42 18.78 3.55 -5.39
N GLY A 43 19.00 3.66 -4.07
CA GLY A 43 19.99 4.57 -3.51
C GLY A 43 19.62 6.04 -3.64
N VAL A 44 18.33 6.36 -3.62
CA VAL A 44 17.83 7.74 -3.70
C VAL A 44 17.00 8.08 -2.46
N THR A 45 16.77 9.37 -2.24
CA THR A 45 15.88 9.80 -1.15
C THR A 45 14.43 9.58 -1.54
N LEU A 46 13.55 9.54 -0.55
CA LEU A 46 12.11 9.41 -0.79
C LEU A 46 11.58 10.58 -1.63
N LEU A 47 12.08 11.80 -1.37
CA LEU A 47 11.67 12.97 -2.14
C LEU A 47 12.11 12.86 -3.60
N GLU A 48 13.34 12.40 -3.85
CA GLU A 48 13.83 12.18 -5.21
C GLU A 48 13.01 11.13 -5.93
N LEU A 49 12.66 10.04 -5.26
CA LEU A 49 11.82 8.99 -5.84
C LEU A 49 10.42 9.52 -6.17
N SER A 50 9.83 10.32 -5.31
CA SER A 50 8.51 10.92 -5.54
C SER A 50 8.52 11.82 -6.77
N LYS A 51 9.59 12.59 -6.97
CA LYS A 51 9.74 13.43 -8.16
C LYS A 51 9.91 12.60 -9.42
N LEU A 52 10.70 11.53 -9.35
CA LEU A 52 10.88 10.62 -10.48
C LEU A 52 9.57 9.93 -10.86
N ALA A 53 8.75 9.58 -9.90
CA ALA A 53 7.47 8.92 -10.14
C ALA A 53 6.49 9.77 -10.96
N GLU A 54 6.65 11.09 -10.96
CA GLU A 54 5.83 11.99 -11.76
C GLU A 54 6.06 11.81 -13.27
N THR A 55 7.26 11.41 -13.66
CA THR A 55 7.66 11.28 -15.08
C THR A 55 8.04 9.87 -15.47
N ASP A 56 8.45 9.03 -14.52
CA ASP A 56 8.90 7.67 -14.79
C ASP A 56 7.86 6.65 -14.30
N LYS A 57 7.11 6.09 -15.22
CA LYS A 57 6.07 5.12 -14.93
C LYS A 57 6.60 3.77 -14.46
N SER A 58 7.90 3.51 -14.57
CA SER A 58 8.47 2.26 -14.07
C SER A 58 8.39 2.16 -12.55
N ILE A 59 8.34 3.29 -11.85
CA ILE A 59 8.20 3.32 -10.40
C ILE A 59 6.79 2.86 -10.00
N ASP A 60 5.76 3.32 -10.70
CA ASP A 60 4.40 2.86 -10.48
C ASP A 60 4.28 1.35 -10.71
N LYS A 61 4.93 0.86 -11.74
CA LYS A 61 4.97 -0.56 -12.05
C LYS A 61 5.65 -1.36 -10.94
N GLU A 62 6.75 -0.87 -10.38
CA GLU A 62 7.40 -1.52 -9.23
C GLU A 62 6.49 -1.58 -8.01
N LEU A 63 5.75 -0.50 -7.74
CA LEU A 63 4.79 -0.47 -6.65
C LEU A 63 3.69 -1.51 -6.86
N ASP A 64 3.14 -1.58 -8.05
CA ASP A 64 2.10 -2.54 -8.39
C ASP A 64 2.59 -3.98 -8.24
N GLU A 65 3.76 -4.28 -8.77
CA GLU A 65 4.39 -5.61 -8.67
C GLU A 65 4.65 -5.99 -7.21
N ARG A 66 5.07 -5.02 -6.39
CA ARG A 66 5.33 -5.27 -4.97
C ARG A 66 4.04 -5.60 -4.22
N GLN A 67 2.94 -4.93 -4.55
CA GLN A 67 1.64 -5.21 -3.95
C GLN A 67 1.11 -6.59 -4.38
N ILE A 68 1.24 -6.92 -5.65
CA ILE A 68 0.84 -8.23 -6.17
C ILE A 68 1.62 -9.34 -5.47
N LYS A 69 2.93 -9.17 -5.33
CA LYS A 69 3.79 -10.12 -4.65
C LYS A 69 3.38 -10.31 -3.19
N LEU A 70 3.09 -9.22 -2.49
CA LEU A 70 2.62 -9.28 -1.11
C LEU A 70 1.33 -10.10 -1.00
N GLY A 71 0.39 -9.88 -1.90
CA GLY A 71 -0.87 -10.61 -1.92
C GLY A 71 -0.73 -12.10 -2.16
N LYS A 72 0.36 -12.52 -2.81
CA LYS A 72 0.67 -13.93 -3.03
C LYS A 72 1.41 -14.58 -1.88
N GLU A 73 2.25 -13.82 -1.18
CA GLU A 73 3.14 -14.34 -0.14
C GLU A 73 2.56 -14.31 1.28
N GLU A 74 1.65 -13.39 1.56
CA GLU A 74 1.10 -13.20 2.89
C GLU A 74 -0.42 -13.25 2.88
N ASP A 75 -1.03 -13.74 3.97
CA ASP A 75 -2.47 -13.93 4.07
C ASP A 75 -3.16 -12.96 5.04
N ASP A 76 -2.50 -12.61 6.13
CA ASP A 76 -3.13 -11.81 7.20
C ASP A 76 -2.53 -10.42 7.28
N PHE A 77 -3.01 -9.51 6.42
CA PHE A 77 -2.54 -8.13 6.42
C PHE A 77 -3.61 -7.17 5.95
N ILE A 78 -3.37 -5.89 6.25
CA ILE A 78 -4.15 -4.78 5.74
C ILE A 78 -3.20 -3.85 4.98
N ILE A 79 -3.60 -3.42 3.81
CA ILE A 79 -2.83 -2.47 3.02
C ILE A 79 -3.61 -1.18 2.83
N ASP A 80 -2.96 -0.07 3.14
CA ASP A 80 -3.49 1.28 2.98
C ASP A 80 -2.89 1.88 1.70
N ALA A 81 -3.68 1.89 0.63
CA ALA A 81 -3.22 2.36 -0.67
C ALA A 81 -4.37 2.93 -1.47
N ARG A 82 -4.07 3.75 -2.48
CA ARG A 82 -5.10 4.35 -3.32
C ARG A 82 -5.82 3.32 -4.17
N LEU A 83 -5.09 2.36 -4.73
CA LEU A 83 -5.61 1.37 -5.67
C LEU A 83 -5.30 -0.07 -5.25
N GLY A 84 -5.06 -0.30 -3.95
CA GLY A 84 -4.67 -1.62 -3.45
C GLY A 84 -5.65 -2.73 -3.79
N GLY A 85 -6.95 -2.44 -3.75
CA GLY A 85 -7.98 -3.41 -4.09
C GLY A 85 -7.97 -3.84 -5.55
N HIS A 86 -7.37 -3.04 -6.43
CA HIS A 86 -7.25 -3.34 -7.85
C HIS A 86 -6.22 -4.45 -8.10
N PHE A 87 -5.16 -4.49 -7.30
CA PHE A 87 -4.05 -5.43 -7.47
C PHE A 87 -4.16 -6.68 -6.60
N ILE A 88 -5.06 -6.68 -5.63
CA ILE A 88 -5.26 -7.83 -4.72
C ILE A 88 -6.73 -8.23 -4.77
N PRO A 89 -7.12 -9.00 -5.78
CA PRO A 89 -8.54 -9.32 -6.00
C PRO A 89 -9.20 -10.12 -4.88
N ASN A 90 -8.43 -10.88 -4.11
CA ASN A 90 -8.94 -11.70 -3.01
C ASN A 90 -9.11 -10.93 -1.70
N SER A 91 -8.93 -9.61 -1.72
CA SER A 91 -9.02 -8.80 -0.52
C SER A 91 -10.44 -8.30 -0.26
N VAL A 92 -10.72 -8.04 1.02
CA VAL A 92 -11.90 -7.27 1.41
C VAL A 92 -11.59 -5.80 1.14
N LYS A 93 -12.37 -5.15 0.30
CA LYS A 93 -12.10 -3.79 -0.15
C LYS A 93 -12.94 -2.79 0.61
N ILE A 94 -12.28 -1.82 1.24
CA ILE A 94 -12.93 -0.75 1.99
C ILE A 94 -12.56 0.59 1.36
N PHE A 95 -13.57 1.37 0.99
CA PHE A 95 -13.38 2.71 0.44
C PHE A 95 -13.90 3.75 1.42
N LEU A 96 -13.06 4.73 1.74
CA LEU A 96 -13.42 5.85 2.62
C LEU A 96 -13.42 7.15 1.81
N ASP A 97 -14.51 7.87 1.91
CA ASP A 97 -14.65 9.18 1.24
C ASP A 97 -14.13 10.33 2.11
#